data_76d9b01c0a2e63fbd7ec835238f5cbe8
#
_entry.id   76d9b01c0a2e63fbd7ec835238f5cbe8
#
_cell.length_a   1.000
_cell.length_b   1.000
_cell.length_c   1.000
_cell.angle_alpha   90.00
_cell.angle_beta   90.00
_cell.angle_gamma   90.00
#
_symmetry.space_group_name_H-M   'P 1'
#
loop_
_entity.id
_entity.type
_entity.pdbx_description
1 polymer ?
#
loop_
_entity_poly.entity_id
_entity_poly.type
_entity_poly.pdbx_seq_one_letter_code
_entity_poly.pdbx_strand_id
1 'polypeptide(L)'
;MIKRSTWVMLIILLLLIAAYFIVRTHSPVFSTQATPTVLGNEFIFTQADGDLQSLNISDKQGHITQIQRDTSGAWIVSKPIPGPADQSLAGAAVTQVTSLRIITLLENTLNLKDAGLDFPAYTLKFTFASGSQHELEVGTLTPTSSGYYVRYDGGNIYVIASAGVDALVNLVTSPPYPPTETPSPTALITDTPTPGATVKPSQETTTISTLGSVTATP
;
A
#
# COMPACT_ATOMS: atom_id res chain seq x y z
N MET A 1 0.56 57.14 -63.73
CA MET A 1 1.88 57.21 -63.09
C MET A 1 1.71 56.94 -61.57
N ILE A 2 2.10 55.81 -61.11
CA ILE A 2 1.99 55.45 -59.67
C ILE A 2 3.10 56.19 -58.95
N LYS A 3 2.71 56.98 -57.91
CA LYS A 3 3.66 57.75 -57.11
C LYS A 3 4.65 56.83 -56.38
N ARG A 4 5.91 57.19 -56.29
CA ARG A 4 6.95 56.44 -55.61
C ARG A 4 6.55 56.00 -54.17
N SER A 5 5.73 56.82 -53.51
CA SER A 5 5.18 56.53 -52.18
C SER A 5 4.25 55.31 -52.16
N THR A 6 3.47 55.05 -53.22
CA THR A 6 2.56 53.91 -53.32
C THR A 6 3.32 52.61 -53.49
N TRP A 7 4.48 52.64 -54.15
CA TRP A 7 5.38 51.48 -54.32
C TRP A 7 6.02 51.08 -53.01
N VAL A 8 6.46 52.04 -52.18
CA VAL A 8 7.04 51.79 -50.87
C VAL A 8 5.95 51.17 -49.94
N MET A 9 4.72 51.65 -50.00
CA MET A 9 3.63 51.08 -49.18
C MET A 9 3.28 49.64 -49.57
N LEU A 10 3.34 49.31 -50.87
CA LEU A 10 3.15 47.95 -51.38
C LEU A 10 4.26 47.01 -50.94
N ILE A 11 5.51 47.44 -50.91
CA ILE A 11 6.63 46.65 -50.42
C ILE A 11 6.51 46.35 -48.94
N ILE A 12 6.12 47.37 -48.12
CA ILE A 12 5.89 47.19 -46.69
C ILE A 12 4.72 46.21 -46.46
N LEU A 13 3.64 46.31 -47.20
CA LEU A 13 2.51 45.38 -47.09
C LEU A 13 2.95 43.94 -47.45
N LEU A 14 3.74 43.78 -48.49
CA LEU A 14 4.22 42.48 -48.92
C LEU A 14 5.16 41.85 -47.86
N LEU A 15 6.02 42.65 -47.24
CA LEU A 15 6.91 42.24 -46.14
C LEU A 15 6.08 41.84 -44.90
N LEU A 16 4.99 42.54 -44.56
CA LEU A 16 4.13 42.17 -43.46
C LEU A 16 3.37 40.86 -43.73
N ILE A 17 2.90 40.66 -44.98
CA ILE A 17 2.27 39.39 -45.39
C ILE A 17 3.29 38.23 -45.31
N ALA A 18 4.52 38.45 -45.81
CA ALA A 18 5.60 37.45 -45.72
C ALA A 18 5.94 37.12 -44.28
N ALA A 19 6.10 38.15 -43.40
CA ALA A 19 6.33 37.95 -41.98
C ALA A 19 5.17 37.21 -41.29
N TYR A 20 3.94 37.53 -41.62
CA TYR A 20 2.77 36.82 -41.15
C TYR A 20 2.79 35.36 -41.56
N PHE A 21 3.10 35.03 -42.81
CA PHE A 21 3.24 33.64 -43.26
C PHE A 21 4.40 32.92 -42.58
N ILE A 22 5.54 33.56 -42.39
CA ILE A 22 6.69 32.97 -41.69
C ILE A 22 6.33 32.67 -40.23
N VAL A 23 5.68 33.58 -39.52
CA VAL A 23 5.20 33.36 -38.15
C VAL A 23 4.17 32.26 -38.10
N ARG A 24 3.26 32.18 -39.07
CA ARG A 24 2.23 31.14 -39.14
C ARG A 24 2.77 29.75 -39.49
N THR A 25 3.82 29.68 -40.35
CA THR A 25 4.44 28.38 -40.74
C THR A 25 5.51 27.94 -39.75
N HIS A 26 6.13 28.87 -39.03
CA HIS A 26 7.08 28.62 -37.95
C HIS A 26 6.49 28.84 -36.56
N SER A 27 5.16 28.92 -36.42
CA SER A 27 4.56 28.77 -35.10
C SER A 27 5.08 27.44 -34.59
N PRO A 28 5.85 27.43 -33.46
CA PRO A 28 6.12 26.18 -32.81
C PRO A 28 4.73 25.55 -32.62
N VAL A 29 4.57 24.33 -33.12
CA VAL A 29 3.44 23.51 -32.75
C VAL A 29 3.57 23.48 -31.23
N PHE A 30 2.85 24.39 -30.54
CA PHE A 30 2.54 24.15 -29.15
C PHE A 30 1.92 22.78 -29.18
N SER A 31 2.73 21.78 -28.85
CA SER A 31 2.22 20.45 -28.59
C SER A 31 1.01 20.71 -27.73
N THR A 32 -0.17 20.40 -28.26
CA THR A 32 -1.38 20.48 -27.48
C THR A 32 -1.06 19.59 -26.29
N GLN A 33 -0.65 20.25 -25.21
CA GLN A 33 -0.39 19.55 -23.95
C GLN A 33 -1.73 18.92 -23.67
N ALA A 34 -1.83 17.61 -23.89
CA ALA A 34 -3.07 16.90 -23.67
C ALA A 34 -3.53 17.33 -22.29
N THR A 35 -4.66 17.98 -22.25
CA THR A 35 -5.21 18.44 -20.97
C THR A 35 -5.38 17.17 -20.15
N PRO A 36 -4.76 17.05 -18.98
CA PRO A 36 -4.88 15.83 -18.19
C PRO A 36 -6.36 15.60 -17.93
N THR A 37 -6.87 14.46 -18.37
CA THR A 37 -8.25 14.08 -18.10
C THR A 37 -8.36 13.77 -16.63
N VAL A 38 -9.04 14.62 -15.87
CA VAL A 38 -9.31 14.39 -14.46
C VAL A 38 -10.39 13.30 -14.36
N LEU A 39 -9.98 12.10 -14.03
CA LEU A 39 -10.85 10.95 -13.79
C LEU A 39 -11.31 10.97 -12.32
N GLY A 40 -12.28 11.85 -12.01
CA GLY A 40 -12.64 12.16 -10.62
C GLY A 40 -13.27 11.03 -9.87
N ASN A 41 -13.04 10.00 -9.38
CA ASN A 41 -13.51 8.87 -8.59
C ASN A 41 -13.32 7.51 -9.26
N GLU A 42 -12.45 7.39 -10.24
CA GLU A 42 -12.15 6.12 -10.87
C GLU A 42 -11.04 5.41 -10.09
N PHE A 43 -11.24 4.11 -9.86
CA PHE A 43 -10.25 3.23 -9.24
C PHE A 43 -9.48 2.46 -10.30
N ILE A 44 -8.21 2.13 -10.03
CA ILE A 44 -7.39 1.42 -11.00
C ILE A 44 -7.82 -0.05 -11.16
N PHE A 45 -8.37 -0.64 -10.09
CA PHE A 45 -8.96 -1.97 -10.11
C PHE A 45 -10.47 -1.87 -9.98
N THR A 46 -11.17 -2.73 -10.70
CA THR A 46 -12.62 -2.78 -10.74
C THR A 46 -13.14 -4.06 -10.09
N GLN A 47 -14.43 -4.11 -9.81
CA GLN A 47 -15.06 -5.32 -9.30
C GLN A 47 -14.98 -6.52 -10.28
N ALA A 48 -14.72 -6.25 -11.56
CA ALA A 48 -14.54 -7.29 -12.57
C ALA A 48 -13.24 -8.09 -12.37
N ASP A 49 -12.23 -7.52 -11.71
CA ASP A 49 -10.97 -8.19 -11.40
C ASP A 49 -11.17 -9.27 -10.33
N GLY A 50 -12.21 -9.14 -9.50
CA GLY A 50 -12.55 -10.08 -8.43
C GLY A 50 -11.71 -9.88 -7.17
N ASP A 51 -11.70 -10.90 -6.31
CA ASP A 51 -10.98 -10.85 -5.03
C ASP A 51 -9.47 -10.98 -5.21
N LEU A 52 -8.70 -10.15 -4.50
CA LEU A 52 -7.24 -10.25 -4.49
C LEU A 52 -6.79 -11.56 -3.83
N GLN A 53 -5.94 -12.31 -4.51
CA GLN A 53 -5.36 -13.57 -4.03
C GLN A 53 -3.90 -13.41 -3.59
N SER A 54 -3.14 -12.55 -4.26
CA SER A 54 -1.74 -12.31 -3.92
C SER A 54 -1.35 -10.87 -4.24
N LEU A 55 -0.54 -10.30 -3.35
CA LEU A 55 0.11 -9.01 -3.50
C LEU A 55 1.61 -9.20 -3.28
N ASN A 56 2.40 -8.81 -4.28
CA ASN A 56 3.85 -8.79 -4.19
C ASN A 56 4.33 -7.35 -4.38
N ILE A 57 5.11 -6.84 -3.46
CA ILE A 57 5.68 -5.50 -3.49
C ILE A 57 7.19 -5.63 -3.44
N SER A 58 7.88 -5.01 -4.38
CA SER A 58 9.34 -4.94 -4.40
C SER A 58 9.81 -3.50 -4.52
N ASP A 59 10.87 -3.16 -3.81
CA ASP A 59 11.57 -1.90 -3.96
C ASP A 59 12.77 -2.02 -4.92
N LYS A 60 13.35 -0.87 -5.28
CA LYS A 60 14.54 -0.82 -6.14
C LYS A 60 15.81 -1.40 -5.49
N GLN A 61 15.82 -1.65 -4.16
CA GLN A 61 16.91 -2.27 -3.42
C GLN A 61 16.80 -3.80 -3.41
N GLY A 62 15.69 -4.35 -3.89
CA GLY A 62 15.45 -5.80 -3.95
C GLY A 62 14.77 -6.36 -2.71
N HIS A 63 14.30 -5.51 -1.78
CA HIS A 63 13.43 -5.99 -0.71
C HIS A 63 12.07 -6.36 -1.29
N ILE A 64 11.54 -7.48 -0.84
CA ILE A 64 10.27 -8.01 -1.35
C ILE A 64 9.39 -8.38 -0.17
N THR A 65 8.15 -7.91 -0.20
CA THR A 65 7.09 -8.41 0.65
C THR A 65 6.01 -9.04 -0.22
N GLN A 66 5.67 -10.28 0.09
CA GLN A 66 4.61 -11.00 -0.61
C GLN A 66 3.63 -11.55 0.41
N ILE A 67 2.37 -11.18 0.25
CA ILE A 67 1.24 -11.76 0.96
C ILE A 67 0.36 -12.50 -0.04
N GLN A 68 -0.20 -13.62 0.39
CA GLN A 68 -1.10 -14.43 -0.44
C GLN A 68 -2.12 -15.16 0.43
N ARG A 69 -3.23 -15.57 -0.18
CA ARG A 69 -4.19 -16.45 0.48
C ARG A 69 -3.69 -17.88 0.44
N ASP A 70 -3.85 -18.58 1.56
CA ASP A 70 -3.63 -20.03 1.62
C ASP A 70 -4.88 -20.80 1.13
N THR A 71 -4.83 -22.11 1.19
CA THR A 71 -5.94 -22.99 0.80
C THR A 71 -7.19 -22.85 1.69
N SER A 72 -7.05 -22.30 2.88
CA SER A 72 -8.16 -22.00 3.80
C SER A 72 -8.76 -20.62 3.57
N GLY A 73 -8.11 -19.80 2.71
CA GLY A 73 -8.48 -18.41 2.45
C GLY A 73 -7.87 -17.42 3.44
N ALA A 74 -7.06 -17.88 4.39
CA ALA A 74 -6.34 -17.00 5.31
C ALA A 74 -5.13 -16.32 4.62
N TRP A 75 -4.78 -15.12 5.05
CA TRP A 75 -3.58 -14.44 4.57
C TRP A 75 -2.33 -14.99 5.23
N ILE A 76 -1.31 -15.24 4.42
CA ILE A 76 0.03 -15.61 4.86
C ILE A 76 1.06 -14.67 4.23
N VAL A 77 2.14 -14.41 4.93
CA VAL A 77 3.33 -13.77 4.39
C VAL A 77 4.20 -14.88 3.78
N SER A 78 4.52 -14.77 2.48
CA SER A 78 5.41 -15.69 1.79
C SER A 78 6.83 -15.17 1.72
N LYS A 79 6.99 -13.84 1.71
CA LYS A 79 8.29 -13.14 1.71
C LYS A 79 8.19 -11.90 2.60
N PRO A 80 9.28 -11.50 3.28
CA PRO A 80 10.63 -12.05 3.25
C PRO A 80 10.77 -13.39 4.00
N ILE A 81 10.00 -13.59 5.07
CA ILE A 81 10.03 -14.80 5.90
C ILE A 81 8.65 -15.44 5.87
N PRO A 82 8.50 -16.69 5.41
CA PRO A 82 7.21 -17.36 5.39
C PRO A 82 6.61 -17.50 6.80
N GLY A 83 5.33 -17.15 6.93
CA GLY A 83 4.62 -17.25 8.20
C GLY A 83 3.17 -16.76 8.10
N PRO A 84 2.41 -16.89 9.18
CA PRO A 84 1.06 -16.35 9.23
C PRO A 84 1.09 -14.83 9.10
N ALA A 85 0.10 -14.26 8.40
CA ALA A 85 -0.09 -12.81 8.39
C ALA A 85 -1.08 -12.39 9.48
N ASP A 86 -0.95 -11.18 9.96
CA ASP A 86 -2.02 -10.50 10.68
C ASP A 86 -3.19 -10.28 9.71
N GLN A 87 -4.32 -10.94 9.95
CA GLN A 87 -5.47 -10.92 9.07
C GLN A 87 -6.08 -9.52 8.93
N SER A 88 -5.99 -8.71 9.99
CA SER A 88 -6.51 -7.34 9.99
C SER A 88 -5.65 -6.43 9.12
N LEU A 89 -4.32 -6.48 9.30
CA LEU A 89 -3.38 -5.69 8.50
C LEU A 89 -3.38 -6.12 7.03
N ALA A 90 -3.41 -7.43 6.77
CA ALA A 90 -3.51 -7.94 5.40
C ALA A 90 -4.84 -7.54 4.76
N GLY A 91 -5.96 -7.63 5.48
CA GLY A 91 -7.27 -7.16 5.02
C GLY A 91 -7.30 -5.67 4.72
N ALA A 92 -6.64 -4.85 5.56
CA ALA A 92 -6.49 -3.41 5.30
C ALA A 92 -5.70 -3.14 4.01
N ALA A 93 -4.62 -3.89 3.77
CA ALA A 93 -3.85 -3.79 2.53
C ALA A 93 -4.69 -4.14 1.30
N VAL A 94 -5.51 -5.18 1.37
CA VAL A 94 -6.45 -5.55 0.29
C VAL A 94 -7.46 -4.44 0.01
N THR A 95 -8.05 -3.89 1.06
CA THR A 95 -8.97 -2.75 0.94
C THR A 95 -8.27 -1.56 0.28
N GLN A 96 -7.01 -1.34 0.63
CA GLN A 96 -6.22 -0.26 0.03
C GLN A 96 -5.98 -0.50 -1.46
N VAL A 97 -5.69 -1.74 -1.90
CA VAL A 97 -5.55 -2.08 -3.33
C VAL A 97 -6.83 -1.74 -4.09
N THR A 98 -7.98 -2.18 -3.61
CA THR A 98 -9.28 -1.95 -4.28
C THR A 98 -9.73 -0.48 -4.24
N SER A 99 -9.13 0.34 -3.37
CA SER A 99 -9.42 1.77 -3.24
C SER A 99 -8.34 2.68 -3.83
N LEU A 100 -7.41 2.15 -4.63
CA LEU A 100 -6.40 2.94 -5.34
C LEU A 100 -7.07 3.88 -6.34
N ARG A 101 -7.13 5.15 -5.97
CA ARG A 101 -7.86 6.16 -6.73
C ARG A 101 -6.98 6.85 -7.77
N ILE A 102 -7.46 6.90 -9.00
CA ILE A 102 -6.85 7.65 -10.09
C ILE A 102 -7.22 9.13 -9.92
N ILE A 103 -6.20 9.99 -9.88
CA ILE A 103 -6.37 11.45 -9.90
C ILE A 103 -6.44 11.93 -11.36
N THR A 104 -5.54 11.41 -12.20
CA THR A 104 -5.38 11.89 -13.58
C THR A 104 -4.78 10.78 -14.44
N LEU A 105 -5.25 10.67 -15.68
CA LEU A 105 -4.62 9.91 -16.74
C LEU A 105 -3.67 10.82 -17.53
N LEU A 106 -2.45 10.39 -17.74
CA LEU A 106 -1.45 11.07 -18.55
C LEU A 106 -1.20 10.25 -19.83
N GLU A 107 -1.98 10.52 -20.86
CA GLU A 107 -1.88 9.82 -22.15
C GLU A 107 -0.51 10.05 -22.81
N ASN A 108 0.48 9.20 -22.51
CA ASN A 108 1.82 9.16 -23.14
C ASN A 108 2.50 10.54 -23.38
N THR A 109 2.08 11.55 -22.65
CA THR A 109 2.59 12.93 -22.78
C THR A 109 3.81 13.18 -21.92
N LEU A 110 4.05 12.31 -20.94
CA LEU A 110 5.17 12.41 -20.00
C LEU A 110 6.23 11.37 -20.35
N ASN A 111 7.51 11.80 -20.35
CA ASN A 111 8.62 10.88 -20.52
C ASN A 111 8.75 9.99 -19.27
N LEU A 112 8.99 8.70 -19.46
CA LEU A 112 9.19 7.74 -18.35
C LEU A 112 10.27 8.19 -17.36
N LYS A 113 11.33 8.82 -17.87
CA LYS A 113 12.41 9.34 -17.04
C LYS A 113 11.95 10.47 -16.13
N ASP A 114 11.11 11.38 -16.64
CA ASP A 114 10.62 12.53 -15.87
C ASP A 114 9.60 12.09 -14.82
N ALA A 115 8.92 10.98 -15.07
CA ALA A 115 8.03 10.31 -14.11
C ALA A 115 8.79 9.39 -13.12
N GLY A 116 10.09 9.14 -13.33
CA GLY A 116 10.87 8.17 -12.55
C GLY A 116 10.46 6.72 -12.79
N LEU A 117 9.90 6.43 -13.97
CA LEU A 117 9.37 5.11 -14.35
C LEU A 117 10.33 4.31 -15.24
N ASP A 118 11.47 4.86 -15.65
CA ASP A 118 12.57 4.12 -16.26
C ASP A 118 13.33 3.25 -15.23
N PHE A 119 13.33 3.70 -13.96
CA PHE A 119 13.79 2.94 -12.79
C PHE A 119 12.78 3.14 -11.65
N PRO A 120 11.67 2.39 -11.64
CA PRO A 120 10.60 2.59 -10.68
C PRO A 120 11.09 2.40 -9.23
N ALA A 121 10.59 3.23 -8.33
CA ALA A 121 10.93 3.15 -6.91
C ALA A 121 10.37 1.87 -6.28
N TYR A 122 9.18 1.46 -6.72
CA TYR A 122 8.53 0.22 -6.31
C TYR A 122 7.82 -0.42 -7.50
N THR A 123 7.69 -1.75 -7.45
CA THR A 123 6.88 -2.54 -8.36
C THR A 123 5.92 -3.39 -7.55
N LEU A 124 4.64 -3.23 -7.82
CA LEU A 124 3.55 -3.96 -7.18
C LEU A 124 2.94 -4.92 -8.19
N LYS A 125 2.84 -6.20 -7.83
CA LYS A 125 2.18 -7.24 -8.66
C LYS A 125 0.99 -7.79 -7.91
N PHE A 126 -0.12 -7.84 -8.60
CA PHE A 126 -1.40 -8.28 -8.07
C PHE A 126 -1.85 -9.52 -8.81
N THR A 127 -2.37 -10.51 -8.09
CA THR A 127 -3.03 -11.67 -8.67
C THR A 127 -4.44 -11.76 -8.08
N PHE A 128 -5.42 -11.85 -8.94
CA PHE A 128 -6.83 -11.91 -8.56
C PHE A 128 -7.42 -13.32 -8.71
N ALA A 129 -8.56 -13.55 -8.09
CA ALA A 129 -9.27 -14.84 -8.15
C ALA A 129 -9.72 -15.22 -9.56
N SER A 130 -9.95 -14.23 -10.43
CA SER A 130 -10.21 -14.44 -11.86
C SER A 130 -9.03 -15.07 -12.61
N GLY A 131 -7.83 -15.09 -11.99
CA GLY A 131 -6.56 -15.44 -12.64
C GLY A 131 -5.88 -14.27 -13.32
N SER A 132 -6.49 -13.08 -13.34
CA SER A 132 -5.86 -11.87 -13.87
C SER A 132 -4.66 -11.48 -13.02
N GLN A 133 -3.62 -10.99 -13.70
CA GLN A 133 -2.42 -10.46 -13.08
C GLN A 133 -2.19 -9.06 -13.59
N HIS A 134 -1.88 -8.16 -12.66
CA HIS A 134 -1.61 -6.77 -12.98
C HIS A 134 -0.33 -6.31 -12.33
N GLU A 135 0.37 -5.41 -13.00
CA GLU A 135 1.61 -4.81 -12.53
C GLU A 135 1.48 -3.28 -12.46
N LEU A 136 1.91 -2.73 -11.35
CA LEU A 136 1.91 -1.31 -11.08
C LEU A 136 3.33 -0.87 -10.76
N GLU A 137 3.94 -0.10 -11.65
CA GLU A 137 5.24 0.50 -11.44
C GLU A 137 5.07 1.90 -10.86
N VAL A 138 5.66 2.14 -9.71
CA VAL A 138 5.56 3.41 -8.98
C VAL A 138 6.84 4.21 -9.19
N GLY A 139 6.69 5.38 -9.81
CA GLY A 139 7.76 6.33 -10.04
C GLY A 139 7.88 7.38 -8.94
N THR A 140 8.11 8.64 -9.34
CA THR A 140 8.29 9.76 -8.41
C THR A 140 6.96 10.36 -7.96
N LEU A 141 7.01 11.04 -6.81
CA LEU A 141 5.90 11.85 -6.32
C LEU A 141 5.70 13.06 -7.26
N THR A 142 4.44 13.45 -7.49
CA THR A 142 4.13 14.64 -8.25
C THR A 142 4.64 15.92 -7.56
N PRO A 143 4.91 17.01 -8.30
CA PRO A 143 5.35 18.28 -7.69
C PRO A 143 4.41 18.84 -6.63
N THR A 144 3.12 18.52 -6.72
CA THR A 144 2.09 18.92 -5.74
C THR A 144 2.00 17.98 -4.53
N SER A 145 2.78 16.89 -4.52
CA SER A 145 2.76 15.84 -3.49
C SER A 145 1.40 15.17 -3.31
N SER A 146 0.49 15.32 -4.27
CA SER A 146 -0.87 14.77 -4.21
C SER A 146 -0.94 13.30 -4.63
N GLY A 147 0.03 12.81 -5.39
CA GLY A 147 0.05 11.46 -5.91
C GLY A 147 1.39 11.06 -6.49
N TYR A 148 1.51 9.79 -6.85
CA TYR A 148 2.65 9.22 -7.55
C TYR A 148 2.33 9.05 -9.04
N TYR A 149 3.35 9.23 -9.87
CA TYR A 149 3.31 8.75 -11.24
C TYR A 149 3.40 7.24 -11.23
N VAL A 150 2.47 6.60 -11.90
CA VAL A 150 2.35 5.15 -11.90
C VAL A 150 2.10 4.66 -13.32
N ARG A 151 2.78 3.60 -13.73
CA ARG A 151 2.51 2.91 -14.99
C ARG A 151 1.79 1.60 -14.69
N TYR A 152 0.65 1.39 -15.34
CA TYR A 152 -0.18 0.21 -15.18
C TYR A 152 0.02 -0.73 -16.37
N ASP A 153 0.39 -1.99 -16.11
CA ASP A 153 0.63 -3.07 -17.08
C ASP A 153 1.54 -2.65 -18.27
N GLY A 154 2.55 -1.82 -17.99
CA GLY A 154 3.44 -1.28 -19.02
C GLY A 154 2.79 -0.32 -20.02
N GLY A 155 1.51 0.03 -19.81
CA GLY A 155 0.72 0.89 -20.68
C GLY A 155 0.73 2.36 -20.24
N ASN A 156 -0.44 2.93 -20.04
CA ASN A 156 -0.61 4.35 -19.71
C ASN A 156 -0.02 4.74 -18.35
N ILE A 157 0.37 6.01 -18.26
CA ILE A 157 0.82 6.62 -17.01
C ILE A 157 -0.38 7.28 -16.35
N TYR A 158 -0.53 7.02 -15.07
CA TYR A 158 -1.56 7.61 -14.21
C TYR A 158 -0.91 8.39 -13.08
N VAL A 159 -1.65 9.30 -12.49
CA VAL A 159 -1.37 9.84 -11.17
C VAL A 159 -2.33 9.18 -10.20
N ILE A 160 -1.80 8.44 -9.23
CA ILE A 160 -2.57 7.77 -8.17
C ILE A 160 -2.34 8.48 -6.86
N ALA A 161 -3.40 8.62 -6.06
CA ALA A 161 -3.33 9.29 -4.75
C ALA A 161 -2.22 8.71 -3.87
N SER A 162 -1.37 9.58 -3.30
CA SER A 162 -0.19 9.17 -2.54
C SER A 162 -0.55 8.31 -1.33
N ALA A 163 -1.59 8.65 -0.58
CA ALA A 163 -1.97 7.91 0.62
C ALA A 163 -2.21 6.42 0.38
N GLY A 164 -2.80 6.05 -0.78
CA GLY A 164 -3.03 4.66 -1.15
C GLY A 164 -1.74 3.91 -1.46
N VAL A 165 -0.87 4.55 -2.22
CA VAL A 165 0.43 3.97 -2.58
C VAL A 165 1.32 3.85 -1.35
N ASP A 166 1.40 4.90 -0.50
CA ASP A 166 2.20 4.92 0.72
C ASP A 166 1.82 3.78 1.67
N ALA A 167 0.52 3.52 1.83
CA ALA A 167 0.03 2.44 2.68
C ALA A 167 0.51 1.06 2.19
N LEU A 168 0.58 0.85 0.86
CA LEU A 168 1.04 -0.40 0.29
C LEU A 168 2.56 -0.54 0.33
N VAL A 169 3.31 0.50 -0.04
CA VAL A 169 4.78 0.42 -0.06
C VAL A 169 5.37 0.32 1.35
N ASN A 170 4.67 0.82 2.37
CA ASN A 170 5.07 0.63 3.76
C ASN A 170 5.12 -0.85 4.19
N LEU A 171 4.40 -1.74 3.50
CA LEU A 171 4.49 -3.18 3.76
C LEU A 171 5.87 -3.77 3.45
N VAL A 172 6.69 -3.09 2.66
CA VAL A 172 8.08 -3.53 2.39
C VAL A 172 8.94 -3.39 3.65
N THR A 173 8.75 -2.30 4.39
CA THR A 173 9.49 -2.03 5.63
C THR A 173 8.83 -2.65 6.86
N SER A 174 7.52 -2.82 6.82
CA SER A 174 6.71 -3.36 7.91
C SER A 174 5.74 -4.41 7.37
N PRO A 175 6.22 -5.62 7.05
CA PRO A 175 5.36 -6.70 6.60
C PRO A 175 4.30 -7.04 7.65
N PRO A 176 3.11 -7.48 7.26
CA PRO A 176 1.98 -7.66 8.16
C PRO A 176 2.09 -8.97 8.96
N TYR A 177 3.11 -9.09 9.79
CA TYR A 177 3.22 -10.18 10.75
C TYR A 177 2.33 -9.94 11.98
N PRO A 178 1.80 -10.99 12.60
CA PRO A 178 1.10 -10.85 13.86
C PRO A 178 2.03 -10.27 14.93
N PRO A 179 1.52 -9.49 15.88
CA PRO A 179 2.34 -8.96 16.97
C PRO A 179 2.95 -10.12 17.74
N THR A 180 4.25 -10.04 18.00
CA THR A 180 4.93 -10.99 18.90
C THR A 180 4.36 -10.77 20.29
N GLU A 181 3.77 -11.84 20.88
CA GLU A 181 3.30 -11.78 22.26
C GLU A 181 4.49 -11.43 23.16
N THR A 182 4.46 -10.24 23.73
CA THR A 182 5.37 -9.90 24.81
C THR A 182 5.02 -10.82 25.98
N PRO A 183 5.97 -11.66 26.50
CA PRO A 183 5.65 -12.52 27.63
C PRO A 183 5.09 -11.65 28.74
N SER A 184 3.84 -11.92 29.11
CA SER A 184 3.22 -11.26 30.27
C SER A 184 4.13 -11.54 31.48
N PRO A 185 4.53 -10.51 32.25
CA PRO A 185 5.35 -10.76 33.43
C PRO A 185 4.58 -11.76 34.30
N THR A 186 5.14 -12.96 34.44
CA THR A 186 4.64 -13.94 35.41
C THR A 186 4.60 -13.25 36.74
N ALA A 187 3.39 -13.05 37.29
CA ALA A 187 3.25 -12.49 38.60
C ALA A 187 4.09 -13.35 39.58
N LEU A 188 5.17 -12.78 40.09
CA LEU A 188 5.88 -13.38 41.21
C LEU A 188 4.84 -13.47 42.33
N ILE A 189 4.41 -14.70 42.63
CA ILE A 189 3.64 -14.97 43.82
C ILE A 189 4.62 -14.73 44.95
N THR A 190 4.62 -13.53 45.50
CA THR A 190 5.30 -13.23 46.76
C THR A 190 4.46 -13.92 47.83
N ASP A 191 4.90 -15.12 48.27
CA ASP A 191 4.40 -15.72 49.47
C ASP A 191 4.68 -14.73 50.61
N THR A 192 3.66 -13.94 50.96
CA THR A 192 3.69 -13.11 52.17
C THR A 192 3.62 -14.06 53.34
N PRO A 193 4.66 -14.21 54.19
CA PRO A 193 4.58 -15.03 55.39
C PRO A 193 3.48 -14.43 56.29
N THR A 194 2.43 -15.20 56.50
CA THR A 194 1.39 -14.89 57.48
C THR A 194 2.05 -14.70 58.87
N PRO A 195 1.90 -13.57 59.52
CA PRO A 195 2.42 -13.38 60.90
C PRO A 195 1.75 -14.40 61.84
N GLY A 196 2.59 -15.13 62.58
CA GLY A 196 2.22 -16.23 63.40
C GLY A 196 1.06 -15.99 64.36
N ALA A 197 0.07 -16.86 64.33
CA ALA A 197 -0.91 -17.00 65.40
C ALA A 197 -0.20 -17.58 66.64
N THR A 198 -0.18 -16.77 67.70
CA THR A 198 0.25 -17.15 69.07
C THR A 198 -0.52 -18.36 69.52
N VAL A 199 0.16 -19.48 69.70
CA VAL A 199 -0.38 -20.70 70.31
C VAL A 199 -0.53 -20.47 71.81
N LYS A 200 -1.75 -20.38 72.29
CA LYS A 200 -2.07 -20.45 73.73
C LYS A 200 -2.17 -21.93 74.12
N PRO A 201 -1.43 -22.40 75.17
CA PRO A 201 -1.56 -23.77 75.59
C PRO A 201 -2.87 -23.97 76.36
N SER A 202 -3.67 -24.92 75.94
CA SER A 202 -4.85 -25.40 76.68
C SER A 202 -4.67 -26.89 77.03
N GLN A 203 -4.88 -27.11 78.29
CA GLN A 203 -4.62 -28.29 79.07
C GLN A 203 -5.31 -29.57 78.59
N GLU A 204 -4.59 -30.60 78.87
CA GLU A 204 -4.89 -32.01 78.95
C GLU A 204 -6.26 -32.32 79.67
N THR A 205 -7.08 -33.18 79.04
CA THR A 205 -8.03 -33.98 79.83
C THR A 205 -8.06 -35.36 79.22
N THR A 206 -7.46 -36.27 79.94
CA THR A 206 -7.53 -37.71 79.79
C THR A 206 -8.95 -38.20 80.06
N THR A 207 -9.50 -38.98 79.16
CA THR A 207 -10.54 -39.98 79.51
C THR A 207 -10.37 -41.21 78.63
N ILE A 208 -10.06 -42.30 79.30
CA ILE A 208 -10.05 -43.69 78.87
C ILE A 208 -11.49 -44.21 78.83
N SER A 209 -11.85 -44.97 77.80
CA SER A 209 -12.82 -46.06 77.86
C SER A 209 -12.86 -46.75 76.51
N THR A 210 -12.30 -47.86 76.35
CA THR A 210 -12.75 -49.23 76.56
C THR A 210 -13.65 -49.84 75.45
N LEU A 211 -13.05 -50.83 74.80
CA LEU A 211 -13.59 -52.07 74.32
C LEU A 211 -14.88 -52.15 73.52
N GLY A 212 -14.78 -52.90 72.48
CA GLY A 212 -15.89 -53.62 71.79
C GLY A 212 -15.48 -54.02 70.40
N SER A 213 -14.80 -54.96 70.20
CA SER A 213 -14.80 -56.39 69.81
C SER A 213 -15.98 -56.83 68.96
N VAL A 214 -15.64 -57.69 67.99
CA VAL A 214 -16.32 -58.88 67.38
C VAL A 214 -17.03 -58.58 66.00
N THR A 215 -16.61 -59.22 65.03
CA THR A 215 -16.83 -60.51 64.35
C THR A 215 -17.39 -60.31 62.92
N ALA A 216 -16.61 -60.68 61.95
CA ALA A 216 -16.64 -61.73 60.91
C ALA A 216 -18.01 -62.14 60.32
N THR A 217 -17.99 -62.11 59.00
CA THR A 217 -18.28 -63.15 57.96
C THR A 217 -19.66 -63.89 58.00
N PRO A 218 -20.16 -64.38 56.86
CA PRO A 218 -19.46 -64.85 55.67
C PRO A 218 -19.77 -64.08 54.39
#